data_3445914b679ced3a33b1bd983ef56002
#
_entry.id   3445914b679ced3a33b1bd983ef56002
#
_cell.length_a   1.000
_cell.length_b   1.000
_cell.length_c   1.000
_cell.angle_alpha   90.00
_cell.angle_beta   90.00
_cell.angle_gamma   90.00
#
_symmetry.space_group_name_H-M   'P 1'
#
loop_
_entity.id
_entity.type
_entity.pdbx_description
1 polymer ?
#
loop_
_entity_poly.entity_id
_entity_poly.type
_entity_poly.pdbx_seq_one_letter_code
_entity_poly.pdbx_strand_id
1 'polypeptide(L)'
;MSKVSRRNLLAATGLGLAAAGLPCSWAAQGAAESAVDTGADAVASGSLALADYEPKSMLHVKGTKVERARYPVIDIHTHLSFSIKAVNGVQLAPERTYLGTPAELLHLMDRKNIRALTNLTGGFGRGLQQTIARYDNAYPGRFYSFTEPSYDRFGEPDYPKLQADAIAQAHAAGCKGLKILKTLGLYLREQTTTGKLVRVDDPRFDPMWDACGQLKMPVAIHVSDPIAFFTPTDRFNERYEELTHHPDWSFYGKDFPSNTEILEARNRVFARHPNTQFIALHVGNFAEDLENVSMNLDHFSNMHVDIAARIGELGRQPRAARKFFDKYQDRILFGTDATPNGDEYPQQVFNEALYEIYFRFLETDDEYFDYAPSPVPPQGRWCIYGIDLPDAVLHKVYNQNAARLLGVVV
;
A
#
# COMPACT_ATOMS: atom_id res chain seq x y z
N MET A 1 7.31 -5.86 34.42
CA MET A 1 6.86 -5.14 33.20
C MET A 1 7.96 -5.30 32.16
N SER A 2 7.82 -6.30 31.32
CA SER A 2 8.78 -6.63 30.24
C SER A 2 8.55 -5.65 29.09
N LYS A 3 9.60 -4.95 28.65
CA LYS A 3 9.56 -4.14 27.43
C LYS A 3 9.33 -5.08 26.26
N VAL A 4 8.13 -5.07 25.72
CA VAL A 4 7.82 -5.76 24.44
C VAL A 4 8.69 -5.12 23.37
N SER A 5 9.60 -5.91 22.81
CA SER A 5 10.49 -5.47 21.74
C SER A 5 9.64 -5.11 20.52
N ARG A 6 9.72 -3.86 20.08
CA ARG A 6 9.07 -3.33 18.86
C ARG A 6 9.43 -4.11 17.57
N ARG A 7 10.49 -4.91 17.61
CA ARG A 7 10.92 -5.77 16.50
C ARG A 7 9.86 -6.74 15.98
N ASN A 8 8.93 -7.18 16.81
CA ASN A 8 7.95 -8.18 16.41
C ASN A 8 6.68 -7.57 15.77
N LEU A 9 6.46 -6.25 15.92
CA LEU A 9 5.32 -5.59 15.25
C LEU A 9 5.63 -5.25 13.79
N LEU A 10 6.90 -5.14 13.46
CA LEU A 10 7.43 -4.59 12.21
C LEU A 10 7.92 -5.65 11.20
N ALA A 11 7.80 -6.93 11.52
CA ALA A 11 8.09 -8.00 10.55
C ALA A 11 7.15 -7.99 9.33
N ALA A 12 6.10 -7.16 9.34
CA ALA A 12 5.26 -6.88 8.17
C ALA A 12 5.58 -5.55 7.47
N THR A 13 6.38 -4.69 8.13
CA THR A 13 6.79 -3.36 7.65
C THR A 13 8.13 -3.03 8.33
N GLY A 14 9.28 -3.11 7.69
CA GLY A 14 10.64 -2.99 8.27
C GLY A 14 10.97 -1.66 8.99
N LEU A 15 12.07 -1.58 9.69
CA LEU A 15 12.60 -0.42 10.44
C LEU A 15 13.84 0.16 9.74
N GLY A 16 13.92 1.46 9.54
CA GLY A 16 15.10 2.13 9.01
C GLY A 16 15.48 3.39 9.77
N LEU A 17 16.77 3.68 9.84
CA LEU A 17 17.34 4.91 10.43
C LEU A 17 17.50 5.98 9.35
N ALA A 18 17.10 7.21 9.66
CA ALA A 18 17.21 8.36 8.77
C ALA A 18 18.67 8.79 8.56
N ALA A 19 19.12 8.84 7.32
CA ALA A 19 20.25 9.66 6.91
C ALA A 19 19.70 10.89 6.18
N ALA A 20 20.15 12.10 6.56
CA ALA A 20 19.68 13.34 6.00
C ALA A 20 20.24 13.57 4.59
N GLY A 21 19.40 13.55 3.57
CA GLY A 21 19.70 13.96 2.20
C GLY A 21 18.66 14.94 1.66
N LEU A 22 18.93 15.63 0.58
CA LEU A 22 18.08 16.71 0.03
C LEU A 22 17.18 16.20 -1.10
N PRO A 23 15.91 16.69 -1.20
CA PRO A 23 14.95 16.23 -2.21
C PRO A 23 15.29 16.68 -3.63
N CYS A 24 14.72 15.97 -4.62
CA CYS A 24 14.55 16.52 -5.96
C CYS A 24 13.55 17.69 -5.97
N SER A 25 13.39 18.40 -4.87
CA SER A 25 12.35 19.40 -4.72
C SER A 25 12.74 20.73 -5.35
N TRP A 26 11.80 21.35 -5.99
CA TRP A 26 11.84 22.70 -6.46
C TRP A 26 10.98 23.59 -5.54
N ALA A 27 11.64 24.44 -4.75
CA ALA A 27 10.97 25.55 -4.07
C ALA A 27 11.12 26.83 -4.89
N ALA A 28 10.02 27.47 -5.24
CA ALA A 28 10.02 28.82 -5.78
C ALA A 28 10.64 29.80 -4.75
N GLN A 29 11.83 30.32 -5.04
CA GLN A 29 12.46 31.31 -4.19
C GLN A 29 11.97 32.73 -4.56
N GLY A 30 11.30 33.36 -3.62
CA GLY A 30 11.25 34.83 -3.54
C GLY A 30 12.61 35.34 -3.08
N ALA A 31 13.13 36.35 -3.76
CA ALA A 31 14.44 36.95 -3.56
C ALA A 31 14.63 37.51 -2.14
N ALA A 32 15.68 37.03 -1.46
CA ALA A 32 16.33 37.77 -0.38
C ALA A 32 17.85 37.58 -0.57
N GLU A 33 18.53 38.65 -0.93
CA GLU A 33 19.99 38.73 -0.95
C GLU A 33 20.53 38.53 0.47
N SER A 34 21.42 37.56 0.67
CA SER A 34 22.36 37.59 1.78
C SER A 34 23.63 36.82 1.44
N ALA A 35 24.71 37.52 1.57
CA ALA A 35 26.14 37.20 1.71
C ALA A 35 26.64 35.83 1.22
N VAL A 36 27.44 35.89 0.19
CA VAL A 36 28.30 34.79 -0.30
C VAL A 36 29.38 34.52 0.74
N ASP A 37 29.26 33.37 1.42
CA ASP A 37 30.38 32.74 2.11
C ASP A 37 31.16 31.90 1.10
N THR A 38 32.34 32.40 0.71
CA THR A 38 33.25 31.74 -0.22
C THR A 38 34.13 30.74 0.51
N GLY A 39 33.50 29.71 1.09
CA GLY A 39 34.19 28.53 1.55
C GLY A 39 34.19 27.46 0.44
N ALA A 40 34.95 27.67 -0.62
CA ALA A 40 35.25 26.61 -1.58
C ALA A 40 36.28 25.66 -0.97
N ASP A 41 35.80 24.69 -0.20
CA ASP A 41 36.57 23.49 0.08
C ASP A 41 36.77 22.76 -1.25
N ALA A 42 38.00 22.88 -1.76
CA ALA A 42 38.47 22.06 -2.88
C ALA A 42 38.37 20.60 -2.45
N VAL A 43 37.32 19.89 -2.88
CA VAL A 43 37.20 18.44 -2.70
C VAL A 43 38.41 17.81 -3.32
N ALA A 44 39.32 17.32 -2.48
CA ALA A 44 40.42 16.47 -2.89
C ALA A 44 39.84 15.36 -3.77
N SER A 45 40.56 14.95 -4.82
CA SER A 45 40.18 13.89 -5.78
C SER A 45 40.13 12.51 -5.13
N GLY A 46 39.35 12.36 -4.10
CA GLY A 46 38.94 11.09 -3.51
C GLY A 46 37.70 10.57 -4.24
N SER A 47 37.60 9.28 -4.45
CA SER A 47 36.39 8.67 -5.02
C SER A 47 35.18 8.99 -4.15
N LEU A 48 34.25 9.79 -4.65
CA LEU A 48 32.94 10.02 -3.99
C LEU A 48 32.23 8.66 -3.87
N ALA A 49 31.85 8.30 -2.66
CA ALA A 49 31.05 7.09 -2.47
C ALA A 49 29.64 7.30 -3.04
N LEU A 50 29.04 6.24 -3.60
CA LEU A 50 27.70 6.34 -4.17
C LEU A 50 26.65 6.77 -3.12
N ALA A 51 26.84 6.36 -1.88
CA ALA A 51 25.95 6.77 -0.76
C ALA A 51 25.99 8.28 -0.49
N ASP A 52 27.13 8.93 -0.80
CA ASP A 52 27.32 10.37 -0.60
C ASP A 52 27.01 11.17 -1.87
N TYR A 53 26.63 10.50 -2.97
CA TYR A 53 26.30 11.14 -4.24
C TYR A 53 24.85 11.61 -4.25
N GLU A 54 24.62 12.88 -4.03
CA GLU A 54 23.31 13.51 -4.00
C GLU A 54 23.20 14.63 -5.05
N PRO A 55 23.05 14.28 -6.33
CA PRO A 55 22.98 15.27 -7.40
C PRO A 55 21.72 16.09 -7.28
N LYS A 56 21.86 17.42 -7.40
CA LYS A 56 20.73 18.33 -7.51
C LYS A 56 20.36 18.50 -8.99
N SER A 57 19.08 18.33 -9.29
CA SER A 57 18.59 18.58 -10.65
C SER A 57 18.82 20.05 -11.05
N MET A 58 19.31 20.23 -12.28
CA MET A 58 19.46 21.54 -12.91
C MET A 58 18.26 21.86 -13.84
N LEU A 59 17.24 21.00 -13.87
CA LEU A 59 16.05 21.23 -14.66
C LEU A 59 15.21 22.37 -14.09
N HIS A 60 14.68 23.20 -14.98
CA HIS A 60 13.70 24.23 -14.67
C HIS A 60 12.34 23.76 -15.18
N VAL A 61 11.61 23.04 -14.35
CA VAL A 61 10.30 22.46 -14.69
C VAL A 61 9.18 23.16 -13.92
N LYS A 62 7.97 23.11 -14.45
CA LYS A 62 6.77 23.59 -13.77
C LYS A 62 6.54 22.78 -12.49
N GLY A 63 6.20 23.47 -11.41
CA GLY A 63 5.78 22.84 -10.14
C GLY A 63 4.40 23.33 -9.76
N THR A 64 3.43 22.42 -9.73
CA THR A 64 2.06 22.70 -9.32
C THR A 64 1.83 22.16 -7.91
N LYS A 65 1.33 23.03 -7.03
CA LYS A 65 0.89 22.59 -5.70
C LYS A 65 -0.58 22.25 -5.75
N VAL A 66 -0.92 20.97 -5.51
CA VAL A 66 -2.29 20.48 -5.42
C VAL A 66 -2.60 20.20 -3.96
N GLU A 67 -3.02 21.24 -3.23
CA GLU A 67 -3.22 21.16 -1.77
C GLU A 67 -4.44 20.33 -1.38
N ARG A 68 -5.39 20.14 -2.30
CA ARG A 68 -6.68 19.49 -2.04
C ARG A 68 -7.15 18.79 -3.30
N ALA A 69 -7.63 17.54 -3.17
CA ALA A 69 -8.20 16.80 -4.29
C ALA A 69 -9.37 17.53 -4.94
N ARG A 70 -9.42 17.50 -6.27
CA ARG A 70 -10.48 18.11 -7.09
C ARG A 70 -11.87 17.55 -6.78
N TYR A 71 -11.97 16.26 -6.53
CA TYR A 71 -13.18 15.54 -6.14
C TYR A 71 -13.03 14.90 -4.77
N PRO A 72 -14.13 14.60 -4.04
CA PRO A 72 -14.04 13.82 -2.81
C PRO A 72 -13.34 12.48 -3.06
N VAL A 73 -12.46 12.09 -2.15
CA VAL A 73 -11.65 10.86 -2.27
C VAL A 73 -12.11 9.81 -1.29
N ILE A 74 -12.24 8.55 -1.73
CA ILE A 74 -12.21 7.38 -0.85
C ILE A 74 -10.83 6.75 -0.99
N ASP A 75 -10.02 6.84 0.06
CA ASP A 75 -8.76 6.11 0.13
C ASP A 75 -9.04 4.67 0.54
N ILE A 76 -8.96 3.75 -0.43
CA ILE A 76 -9.29 2.33 -0.23
C ILE A 76 -8.22 1.57 0.53
N HIS A 77 -7.06 2.17 0.77
CA HIS A 77 -5.91 1.48 1.32
C HIS A 77 -5.17 2.32 2.37
N THR A 78 -5.57 2.18 3.61
CA THR A 78 -4.86 2.73 4.77
C THR A 78 -4.73 1.68 5.87
N HIS A 79 -3.78 1.88 6.79
CA HIS A 79 -3.54 1.04 7.94
C HIS A 79 -3.66 1.85 9.23
N LEU A 80 -4.82 1.79 9.90
CA LEU A 80 -5.09 2.57 11.11
C LEU A 80 -4.85 1.80 12.41
N SER A 81 -4.60 0.48 12.31
CA SER A 81 -4.33 -0.38 13.46
C SER A 81 -3.57 -1.63 13.06
N PHE A 82 -2.83 -2.23 14.01
CA PHE A 82 -2.20 -3.54 13.83
C PHE A 82 -2.43 -4.43 15.05
N SER A 83 -2.29 -5.76 14.86
CA SER A 83 -2.32 -6.71 15.98
C SER A 83 -1.25 -6.40 17.01
N ILE A 84 -1.59 -6.53 18.29
CA ILE A 84 -0.61 -6.40 19.38
C ILE A 84 0.41 -7.54 19.40
N LYS A 85 0.16 -8.62 18.65
CA LYS A 85 1.03 -9.80 18.59
C LYS A 85 1.17 -10.28 17.15
N ALA A 86 2.37 -10.23 16.63
CA ALA A 86 2.76 -10.86 15.38
C ALA A 86 4.01 -11.71 15.58
N VAL A 87 4.08 -12.85 14.89
CA VAL A 87 5.24 -13.76 14.90
C VAL A 87 5.54 -14.13 13.45
N ASN A 88 6.77 -13.87 13.01
CA ASN A 88 7.21 -14.16 11.64
C ASN A 88 6.20 -13.68 10.57
N GLY A 89 5.73 -12.44 10.67
CA GLY A 89 4.76 -11.85 9.73
C GLY A 89 3.32 -12.35 9.87
N VAL A 90 3.03 -13.25 10.81
CA VAL A 90 1.67 -13.74 11.08
C VAL A 90 1.06 -13.01 12.26
N GLN A 91 -0.05 -12.30 12.04
CA GLN A 91 -0.80 -11.65 13.11
C GLN A 91 -1.64 -12.71 13.86
N LEU A 92 -1.48 -12.79 15.19
CA LEU A 92 -2.04 -13.86 16.02
C LEU A 92 -2.99 -13.37 17.11
N ALA A 93 -3.06 -12.09 17.40
CA ALA A 93 -3.97 -11.57 18.41
C ALA A 93 -5.08 -10.72 17.77
N PRO A 94 -6.34 -10.88 18.23
CA PRO A 94 -7.43 -10.00 17.78
C PRO A 94 -7.29 -8.58 18.31
N GLU A 95 -6.67 -8.37 19.47
CA GLU A 95 -6.45 -7.05 20.06
C GLU A 95 -5.58 -6.18 19.16
N ARG A 96 -5.90 -4.86 19.12
CA ARG A 96 -5.28 -3.90 18.19
C ARG A 96 -4.54 -2.78 18.92
N THR A 97 -3.40 -2.40 18.36
CA THR A 97 -2.77 -1.10 18.58
C THR A 97 -3.28 -0.14 17.53
N TYR A 98 -3.87 0.97 17.94
CA TYR A 98 -4.35 2.02 17.04
C TYR A 98 -3.26 3.07 16.83
N LEU A 99 -3.06 3.52 15.59
CA LEU A 99 -1.93 4.36 15.17
C LEU A 99 -2.26 5.86 15.14
N GLY A 100 -3.54 6.20 15.10
CA GLY A 100 -4.01 7.58 15.12
C GLY A 100 -5.34 7.72 15.84
N THR A 101 -5.63 8.93 16.32
CA THR A 101 -6.94 9.25 16.85
C THR A 101 -7.90 9.63 15.72
N PRO A 102 -9.20 9.33 15.81
CA PRO A 102 -10.16 9.76 14.80
C PRO A 102 -10.13 11.27 14.54
N ALA A 103 -9.89 12.08 15.55
CA ALA A 103 -9.83 13.53 15.42
C ALA A 103 -8.68 14.01 14.53
N GLU A 104 -7.48 13.45 14.73
CA GLU A 104 -6.30 13.74 13.90
C GLU A 104 -6.54 13.33 12.44
N LEU A 105 -7.09 12.12 12.24
CA LEU A 105 -7.40 11.61 10.90
C LEU A 105 -8.42 12.51 10.19
N LEU A 106 -9.54 12.82 10.85
CA LEU A 106 -10.61 13.67 10.30
C LEU A 106 -10.11 15.06 9.95
N HIS A 107 -9.23 15.66 10.78
CA HIS A 107 -8.68 16.98 10.51
C HIS A 107 -7.92 17.01 9.17
N LEU A 108 -7.08 16.02 8.89
CA LEU A 108 -6.38 15.90 7.62
C LEU A 108 -7.36 15.61 6.48
N MET A 109 -8.28 14.66 6.68
CA MET A 109 -9.27 14.29 5.67
C MET A 109 -10.09 15.49 5.19
N ASP A 110 -10.55 16.34 6.12
CA ASP A 110 -11.37 17.51 5.78
C ASP A 110 -10.58 18.54 4.97
N ARG A 111 -9.30 18.74 5.29
CA ARG A 111 -8.43 19.66 4.55
C ARG A 111 -8.11 19.15 3.15
N LYS A 112 -7.93 17.84 2.97
CA LYS A 112 -7.50 17.22 1.72
C LYS A 112 -8.65 16.75 0.81
N ASN A 113 -9.92 16.98 1.19
CA ASN A 113 -11.12 16.47 0.50
C ASN A 113 -11.18 14.94 0.50
N ILE A 114 -10.72 14.31 1.56
CA ILE A 114 -10.85 12.87 1.73
C ILE A 114 -12.18 12.58 2.40
N ARG A 115 -13.10 11.97 1.64
CA ARG A 115 -14.44 11.63 2.11
C ARG A 115 -14.40 10.47 3.10
N ALA A 116 -13.62 9.43 2.80
CA ALA A 116 -13.50 8.29 3.67
C ALA A 116 -12.13 7.61 3.57
N LEU A 117 -11.72 6.96 4.65
CA LEU A 117 -10.57 6.06 4.73
C LEU A 117 -11.05 4.62 4.91
N THR A 118 -10.44 3.68 4.21
CA THR A 118 -10.63 2.25 4.46
C THR A 118 -9.48 1.71 5.29
N ASN A 119 -9.79 1.30 6.52
CA ASN A 119 -8.80 0.63 7.37
C ASN A 119 -8.71 -0.85 6.97
N LEU A 120 -7.71 -1.21 6.20
CA LEU A 120 -7.50 -2.58 5.74
C LEU A 120 -7.03 -3.53 6.87
N THR A 121 -6.52 -3.01 7.97
CA THR A 121 -6.07 -3.79 9.11
C THR A 121 -6.99 -3.61 10.32
N GLY A 122 -8.29 -3.79 10.10
CA GLY A 122 -9.31 -3.72 11.15
C GLY A 122 -9.27 -4.86 12.16
N GLY A 123 -8.61 -5.97 11.81
CA GLY A 123 -8.48 -7.16 12.64
C GLY A 123 -9.60 -8.17 12.46
N PHE A 124 -9.73 -9.07 13.41
CA PHE A 124 -10.74 -10.12 13.40
C PHE A 124 -11.42 -10.26 14.77
N GLY A 125 -12.57 -10.92 14.83
CA GLY A 125 -13.30 -11.22 16.05
C GLY A 125 -13.56 -9.97 16.90
N ARG A 126 -13.19 -10.01 18.18
CA ARG A 126 -13.38 -8.91 19.14
C ARG A 126 -12.60 -7.64 18.73
N GLY A 127 -11.41 -7.79 18.17
CA GLY A 127 -10.61 -6.65 17.72
C GLY A 127 -11.28 -5.88 16.59
N LEU A 128 -11.88 -6.59 15.62
CA LEU A 128 -12.67 -5.97 14.56
C LEU A 128 -13.88 -5.20 15.12
N GLN A 129 -14.61 -5.81 16.07
CA GLN A 129 -15.77 -5.13 16.71
C GLN A 129 -15.36 -3.81 17.39
N GLN A 130 -14.21 -3.81 18.09
CA GLN A 130 -13.65 -2.61 18.71
C GLN A 130 -13.24 -1.56 17.67
N THR A 131 -12.64 -1.99 16.55
CA THR A 131 -12.25 -1.11 15.44
C THR A 131 -13.47 -0.46 14.81
N ILE A 132 -14.52 -1.24 14.48
CA ILE A 132 -15.79 -0.74 13.94
C ILE A 132 -16.45 0.24 14.91
N ALA A 133 -16.49 -0.07 16.20
CA ALA A 133 -17.06 0.84 17.20
C ALA A 133 -16.29 2.17 17.28
N ARG A 134 -14.95 2.12 17.17
CA ARG A 134 -14.06 3.28 17.28
C ARG A 134 -14.14 4.22 16.08
N TYR A 135 -14.25 3.68 14.88
CA TYR A 135 -14.15 4.42 13.63
C TYR A 135 -15.48 4.46 12.88
N ASP A 136 -15.98 3.32 12.41
CA ASP A 136 -17.11 3.22 11.49
C ASP A 136 -18.41 3.72 12.11
N ASN A 137 -18.73 3.25 13.32
CA ASN A 137 -19.95 3.61 14.03
C ASN A 137 -19.88 5.01 14.67
N ALA A 138 -18.70 5.41 15.16
CA ALA A 138 -18.51 6.73 15.76
C ALA A 138 -18.57 7.87 14.71
N TYR A 139 -18.13 7.57 13.47
CA TYR A 139 -18.06 8.55 12.38
C TYR A 139 -18.62 7.96 11.07
N PRO A 140 -19.94 7.76 10.97
CA PRO A 140 -20.57 7.09 9.84
C PRO A 140 -20.20 7.71 8.49
N GLY A 141 -19.77 6.86 7.56
CA GLY A 141 -19.39 7.27 6.21
C GLY A 141 -18.03 7.95 6.10
N ARG A 142 -17.25 8.01 7.20
CA ARG A 142 -15.88 8.55 7.17
C ARG A 142 -14.82 7.45 7.27
N PHE A 143 -15.17 6.30 7.81
CA PHE A 143 -14.29 5.14 7.91
C PHE A 143 -15.03 3.87 7.51
N TYR A 144 -14.29 2.94 6.90
CA TYR A 144 -14.74 1.60 6.55
C TYR A 144 -13.69 0.59 6.95
N SER A 145 -14.03 -0.34 7.82
CA SER A 145 -13.08 -1.36 8.29
C SER A 145 -13.20 -2.65 7.50
N PHE A 146 -12.05 -3.24 7.16
CA PHE A 146 -11.92 -4.57 6.61
C PHE A 146 -11.51 -5.55 7.70
N THR A 147 -12.02 -6.79 7.61
CA THR A 147 -11.58 -7.89 8.47
C THR A 147 -10.30 -8.54 7.94
N GLU A 148 -9.64 -9.30 8.79
CA GLU A 148 -8.46 -10.12 8.45
C GLU A 148 -8.76 -11.59 8.81
N PRO A 149 -8.15 -12.59 8.13
CA PRO A 149 -8.25 -13.97 8.59
C PRO A 149 -7.59 -14.16 9.95
N SER A 150 -8.15 -15.05 10.78
CA SER A 150 -7.48 -15.54 11.98
C SER A 150 -6.66 -16.78 11.61
N TYR A 151 -5.37 -16.78 11.89
CA TYR A 151 -4.48 -17.91 11.55
C TYR A 151 -4.11 -18.77 12.77
N ASP A 152 -4.55 -18.40 13.96
CA ASP A 152 -4.22 -19.10 15.21
C ASP A 152 -4.74 -20.54 15.25
N ARG A 153 -5.84 -20.84 14.52
CA ARG A 153 -6.45 -22.15 14.41
C ARG A 153 -6.24 -22.82 13.04
N PHE A 154 -5.28 -22.37 12.26
CA PHE A 154 -5.08 -22.80 10.87
C PHE A 154 -4.92 -24.33 10.70
N GLY A 155 -4.33 -25.01 11.68
CA GLY A 155 -4.15 -26.47 11.66
C GLY A 155 -5.38 -27.29 12.01
N GLU A 156 -6.51 -26.68 12.38
CA GLU A 156 -7.71 -27.40 12.81
C GLU A 156 -8.55 -27.87 11.60
N PRO A 157 -9.15 -29.08 11.66
CA PRO A 157 -9.91 -29.62 10.53
C PRO A 157 -11.13 -28.78 10.12
N ASP A 158 -11.73 -28.04 11.05
CA ASP A 158 -12.89 -27.17 10.82
C ASP A 158 -12.50 -25.73 10.41
N TYR A 159 -11.21 -25.44 10.25
CA TYR A 159 -10.70 -24.12 9.89
C TYR A 159 -11.39 -23.49 8.67
N PRO A 160 -11.64 -24.22 7.54
CA PRO A 160 -12.36 -23.67 6.40
C PRO A 160 -13.74 -23.11 6.76
N LYS A 161 -14.49 -23.84 7.59
CA LYS A 161 -15.81 -23.40 8.06
C LYS A 161 -15.70 -22.22 9.03
N LEU A 162 -14.72 -22.25 9.94
CA LEU A 162 -14.49 -21.16 10.88
C LEU A 162 -14.22 -19.83 10.18
N GLN A 163 -13.45 -19.86 9.08
CA GLN A 163 -13.18 -18.65 8.30
C GLN A 163 -14.45 -18.13 7.60
N ALA A 164 -15.24 -19.00 6.99
CA ALA A 164 -16.50 -18.60 6.37
C ALA A 164 -17.49 -17.99 7.39
N ASP A 165 -17.62 -18.65 8.56
CA ASP A 165 -18.45 -18.14 9.66
C ASP A 165 -17.92 -16.77 10.18
N ALA A 166 -16.61 -16.59 10.26
CA ALA A 166 -15.99 -15.32 10.68
C ALA A 166 -16.28 -14.19 9.68
N ILE A 167 -16.28 -14.47 8.37
CA ILE A 167 -16.70 -13.50 7.34
C ILE A 167 -18.15 -13.10 7.51
N ALA A 168 -19.05 -14.06 7.75
CA ALA A 168 -20.47 -13.77 7.99
C ALA A 168 -20.68 -12.92 9.25
N GLN A 169 -19.96 -13.20 10.33
CA GLN A 169 -19.99 -12.41 11.56
C GLN A 169 -19.43 -10.99 11.33
N ALA A 170 -18.33 -10.85 10.60
CA ALA A 170 -17.75 -9.55 10.25
C ALA A 170 -18.72 -8.70 9.43
N HIS A 171 -19.39 -9.31 8.43
CA HIS A 171 -20.41 -8.64 7.63
C HIS A 171 -21.58 -8.16 8.49
N ALA A 172 -22.10 -9.03 9.39
CA ALA A 172 -23.18 -8.66 10.31
C ALA A 172 -22.80 -7.54 11.28
N ALA A 173 -21.51 -7.41 11.61
CA ALA A 173 -20.99 -6.29 12.41
C ALA A 173 -20.81 -4.98 11.62
N GLY A 174 -21.03 -4.97 10.29
CA GLY A 174 -20.90 -3.80 9.43
C GLY A 174 -19.55 -3.67 8.69
N CYS A 175 -18.68 -4.67 8.80
CA CYS A 175 -17.42 -4.74 8.06
C CYS A 175 -17.65 -4.69 6.55
N LYS A 176 -16.75 -4.01 5.81
CA LYS A 176 -16.94 -3.73 4.38
C LYS A 176 -16.16 -4.64 3.44
N GLY A 177 -15.21 -5.41 3.92
CA GLY A 177 -14.41 -6.29 3.08
C GLY A 177 -13.44 -7.16 3.88
N LEU A 178 -12.67 -7.99 3.17
CA LEU A 178 -11.62 -8.84 3.72
C LEU A 178 -10.26 -8.35 3.24
N LYS A 179 -9.29 -8.23 4.12
CA LYS A 179 -7.87 -7.98 3.79
C LYS A 179 -7.06 -9.26 3.94
N ILE A 180 -6.31 -9.56 2.90
CA ILE A 180 -5.23 -10.54 2.94
C ILE A 180 -3.90 -9.79 2.90
N LEU A 181 -3.09 -10.01 3.92
CA LEU A 181 -1.71 -9.53 4.01
C LEU A 181 -0.75 -10.54 3.38
N LYS A 182 0.50 -10.13 3.17
CA LYS A 182 1.61 -11.00 2.73
C LYS A 182 1.80 -12.26 3.60
N THR A 183 1.16 -12.30 4.75
CA THR A 183 1.09 -13.48 5.60
C THR A 183 0.73 -14.73 4.78
N LEU A 184 -0.33 -14.64 3.95
CA LEU A 184 -0.69 -15.73 3.05
C LEU A 184 0.20 -15.67 1.80
N GLY A 185 0.95 -16.73 1.58
CA GLY A 185 1.87 -16.89 0.45
C GLY A 185 3.34 -16.67 0.80
N LEU A 186 3.67 -15.87 1.85
CA LEU A 186 5.05 -15.60 2.22
C LEU A 186 5.42 -16.03 3.66
N TYR A 187 4.47 -16.05 4.60
CA TYR A 187 4.81 -16.29 6.01
C TYR A 187 3.99 -17.38 6.69
N LEU A 188 2.75 -17.62 6.26
CA LEU A 188 1.91 -18.65 6.85
C LEU A 188 2.45 -20.04 6.52
N ARG A 189 2.60 -20.87 7.55
CA ARG A 189 3.10 -22.24 7.41
C ARG A 189 2.10 -23.23 8.00
N GLU A 190 2.29 -24.53 7.71
CA GLU A 190 1.35 -25.59 8.09
C GLU A 190 1.05 -25.65 9.61
N GLN A 191 2.00 -25.28 10.46
CA GLN A 191 1.79 -25.10 11.89
C GLN A 191 1.78 -23.61 12.26
N THR A 192 1.11 -22.80 11.45
CA THR A 192 0.99 -21.34 11.58
C THR A 192 2.31 -20.59 11.30
N THR A 193 3.38 -20.89 12.03
CA THR A 193 4.69 -20.21 11.90
C THR A 193 5.85 -21.15 11.54
N THR A 194 5.60 -22.46 11.46
CA THR A 194 6.60 -23.50 11.14
C THR A 194 6.06 -24.51 10.12
N GLY A 195 6.93 -25.35 9.56
CA GLY A 195 6.58 -26.30 8.52
C GLY A 195 6.63 -25.73 7.11
N LYS A 196 5.97 -26.36 6.16
CA LYS A 196 5.89 -25.92 4.76
C LYS A 196 5.11 -24.61 4.64
N LEU A 197 5.51 -23.79 3.70
CA LEU A 197 4.79 -22.57 3.37
C LEU A 197 3.40 -22.92 2.78
N VAL A 198 2.38 -22.18 3.22
CA VAL A 198 1.01 -22.31 2.73
C VAL A 198 0.83 -21.45 1.50
N ARG A 199 0.33 -22.03 0.42
CA ARG A 199 0.12 -21.33 -0.84
C ARG A 199 -1.10 -20.42 -0.79
N VAL A 200 -1.11 -19.38 -1.59
CA VAL A 200 -2.25 -18.47 -1.73
C VAL A 200 -3.52 -19.21 -2.19
N ASP A 201 -3.36 -20.18 -3.07
CA ASP A 201 -4.44 -20.99 -3.65
C ASP A 201 -4.77 -22.27 -2.86
N ASP A 202 -4.37 -22.35 -1.58
CA ASP A 202 -4.70 -23.47 -0.72
C ASP A 202 -6.23 -23.61 -0.56
N PRO A 203 -6.82 -24.77 -0.84
CA PRO A 203 -8.27 -24.96 -0.83
C PRO A 203 -8.94 -24.78 0.55
N ARG A 204 -8.16 -24.78 1.63
CA ARG A 204 -8.70 -24.47 2.97
C ARG A 204 -9.28 -23.06 3.07
N PHE A 205 -8.88 -22.14 2.17
CA PHE A 205 -9.42 -20.78 2.11
C PHE A 205 -10.62 -20.63 1.16
N ASP A 206 -10.94 -21.62 0.33
CA ASP A 206 -12.02 -21.51 -0.65
C ASP A 206 -13.38 -21.13 -0.01
N PRO A 207 -13.81 -21.70 1.14
CA PRO A 207 -15.05 -21.27 1.79
C PRO A 207 -15.04 -19.80 2.26
N MET A 208 -13.88 -19.25 2.61
CA MET A 208 -13.73 -17.84 2.98
C MET A 208 -13.93 -16.93 1.76
N TRP A 209 -13.34 -17.29 0.61
CA TRP A 209 -13.54 -16.54 -0.64
C TRP A 209 -14.99 -16.58 -1.08
N ASP A 210 -15.63 -17.74 -1.05
CA ASP A 210 -17.03 -17.92 -1.42
C ASP A 210 -17.97 -17.11 -0.51
N ALA A 211 -17.71 -17.09 0.80
CA ALA A 211 -18.49 -16.28 1.75
C ALA A 211 -18.40 -14.79 1.42
N CYS A 212 -17.20 -14.29 1.06
CA CYS A 212 -17.03 -12.90 0.61
C CYS A 212 -17.87 -12.62 -0.65
N GLY A 213 -17.86 -13.51 -1.63
CA GLY A 213 -18.65 -13.37 -2.86
C GLY A 213 -20.16 -13.33 -2.59
N GLN A 214 -20.68 -14.26 -1.76
CA GLN A 214 -22.08 -14.34 -1.37
C GLN A 214 -22.56 -13.08 -0.64
N LEU A 215 -21.72 -12.51 0.21
CA LEU A 215 -22.01 -11.31 1.00
C LEU A 215 -21.64 -10.01 0.29
N LYS A 216 -21.13 -10.08 -0.94
CA LYS A 216 -20.65 -8.93 -1.72
C LYS A 216 -19.59 -8.10 -0.97
N MET A 217 -18.76 -8.75 -0.19
CA MET A 217 -17.61 -8.15 0.47
C MET A 217 -16.39 -8.25 -0.45
N PRO A 218 -15.79 -7.16 -0.92
CA PRO A 218 -14.57 -7.21 -1.71
C PRO A 218 -13.41 -7.74 -0.87
N VAL A 219 -12.46 -8.40 -1.55
CA VAL A 219 -11.23 -8.92 -0.96
C VAL A 219 -10.05 -8.08 -1.42
N ALA A 220 -9.45 -7.32 -0.53
CA ALA A 220 -8.20 -6.61 -0.74
C ALA A 220 -7.02 -7.57 -0.50
N ILE A 221 -6.28 -7.92 -1.57
CA ILE A 221 -5.26 -8.97 -1.51
C ILE A 221 -3.86 -8.44 -1.83
N HIS A 222 -2.96 -8.54 -0.84
CA HIS A 222 -1.53 -8.22 -0.92
C HIS A 222 -0.73 -9.49 -0.60
N VAL A 223 -0.17 -10.15 -1.59
CA VAL A 223 0.52 -11.44 -1.42
C VAL A 223 1.97 -11.43 -1.91
N SER A 224 2.39 -10.38 -2.61
CA SER A 224 3.75 -10.26 -3.16
C SER A 224 4.25 -8.82 -3.07
N ASP A 225 5.51 -8.61 -3.36
CA ASP A 225 6.21 -7.31 -3.40
C ASP A 225 6.81 -7.06 -4.79
N PRO A 226 7.39 -5.87 -5.06
CA PRO A 226 8.09 -5.59 -6.31
C PRO A 226 9.11 -6.67 -6.67
N ILE A 227 9.28 -6.91 -7.98
CA ILE A 227 10.16 -7.99 -8.49
C ILE A 227 11.60 -7.86 -7.96
N ALA A 228 12.07 -6.64 -7.71
CA ALA A 228 13.39 -6.38 -7.14
C ALA A 228 13.62 -7.06 -5.77
N PHE A 229 12.56 -7.33 -4.99
CA PHE A 229 12.64 -8.00 -3.69
C PHE A 229 12.92 -9.50 -3.83
N PHE A 230 12.75 -10.05 -5.02
CA PHE A 230 13.00 -11.47 -5.37
C PHE A 230 14.27 -11.67 -6.19
N THR A 231 15.06 -10.62 -6.41
CA THR A 231 16.33 -10.64 -7.12
C THR A 231 17.50 -10.34 -6.17
N PRO A 232 18.76 -10.65 -6.54
CA PRO A 232 19.91 -10.31 -5.69
C PRO A 232 19.92 -8.84 -5.29
N THR A 233 20.21 -8.56 -4.02
CA THR A 233 20.45 -7.18 -3.56
C THR A 233 21.90 -6.80 -3.89
N ASP A 234 22.12 -6.45 -5.15
CA ASP A 234 23.44 -6.09 -5.67
C ASP A 234 23.36 -4.78 -6.48
N ARG A 235 24.48 -4.40 -7.12
CA ARG A 235 24.61 -3.16 -7.91
C ARG A 235 23.62 -3.03 -9.09
N PHE A 236 22.90 -4.06 -9.45
CA PHE A 236 21.91 -4.07 -10.53
C PHE A 236 20.48 -4.00 -10.02
N ASN A 237 20.27 -4.11 -8.72
CA ASN A 237 18.94 -4.03 -8.11
C ASN A 237 18.53 -2.57 -7.96
N GLU A 238 17.45 -2.17 -8.61
CA GLU A 238 16.97 -0.77 -8.55
C GLU A 238 16.51 -0.33 -7.15
N ARG A 239 16.19 -1.31 -6.28
CA ARG A 239 15.80 -1.11 -4.88
C ARG A 239 16.94 -1.36 -3.89
N TYR A 240 18.19 -1.27 -4.34
CA TYR A 240 19.38 -1.61 -3.54
C TYR A 240 19.42 -0.88 -2.20
N GLU A 241 19.17 0.43 -2.17
CA GLU A 241 19.21 1.23 -0.94
C GLU A 241 18.09 0.80 0.02
N GLU A 242 16.85 0.66 -0.47
CA GLU A 242 15.72 0.19 0.31
C GLU A 242 15.98 -1.20 0.92
N LEU A 243 16.42 -2.15 0.12
CA LEU A 243 16.70 -3.52 0.58
C LEU A 243 17.96 -3.64 1.44
N THR A 244 18.88 -2.69 1.36
CA THR A 244 20.03 -2.62 2.25
C THR A 244 19.62 -2.12 3.64
N HIS A 245 18.69 -1.17 3.71
CA HIS A 245 18.12 -0.70 4.97
C HIS A 245 17.13 -1.72 5.58
N HIS A 246 16.47 -2.51 4.73
CA HIS A 246 15.47 -3.52 5.10
C HIS A 246 15.83 -4.91 4.56
N PRO A 247 16.92 -5.55 5.03
CA PRO A 247 17.37 -6.84 4.50
C PRO A 247 16.40 -8.00 4.75
N ASP A 248 15.47 -7.83 5.68
CA ASP A 248 14.37 -8.75 5.95
C ASP A 248 13.27 -8.70 4.86
N TRP A 249 13.20 -7.65 4.05
CA TRP A 249 12.28 -7.55 2.93
C TRP A 249 12.75 -8.30 1.67
N SER A 250 14.03 -8.65 1.58
CA SER A 250 14.52 -9.46 0.47
C SER A 250 14.08 -10.91 0.62
N PHE A 251 13.46 -11.46 -0.40
CA PHE A 251 13.04 -12.86 -0.51
C PHE A 251 14.04 -13.72 -1.29
N TYR A 252 15.02 -13.09 -1.94
CA TYR A 252 16.02 -13.77 -2.75
C TYR A 252 16.89 -14.73 -1.93
N GLY A 253 17.11 -15.94 -2.46
CA GLY A 253 18.00 -16.92 -1.84
C GLY A 253 17.50 -17.53 -0.52
N LYS A 254 16.23 -17.29 -0.16
CA LYS A 254 15.56 -17.84 1.01
C LYS A 254 14.47 -18.83 0.60
N ASP A 255 13.87 -19.51 1.58
CA ASP A 255 12.75 -20.46 1.36
C ASP A 255 11.43 -19.70 1.09
N PHE A 256 11.39 -18.99 -0.03
CA PHE A 256 10.21 -18.29 -0.53
C PHE A 256 9.96 -18.65 -2.00
N PRO A 257 8.70 -18.69 -2.45
CA PRO A 257 8.38 -18.82 -3.87
C PRO A 257 8.79 -17.55 -4.62
N SER A 258 8.97 -17.66 -5.92
CA SER A 258 9.18 -16.51 -6.78
C SER A 258 7.95 -15.60 -6.83
N ASN A 259 8.14 -14.33 -7.19
CA ASN A 259 7.03 -13.40 -7.45
C ASN A 259 5.99 -14.01 -8.40
N THR A 260 6.43 -14.60 -9.52
CA THR A 260 5.55 -15.22 -10.53
C THR A 260 4.72 -16.36 -9.93
N GLU A 261 5.31 -17.27 -9.16
CA GLU A 261 4.58 -18.39 -8.54
C GLU A 261 3.49 -17.91 -7.57
N ILE A 262 3.76 -16.83 -6.82
CA ILE A 262 2.79 -16.22 -5.90
C ILE A 262 1.63 -15.61 -6.69
N LEU A 263 1.94 -14.81 -7.73
CA LEU A 263 0.93 -14.15 -8.54
C LEU A 263 0.08 -15.14 -9.33
N GLU A 264 0.65 -16.23 -9.84
CA GLU A 264 -0.09 -17.31 -10.48
C GLU A 264 -1.02 -18.03 -9.46
N ALA A 265 -0.55 -18.28 -8.24
CA ALA A 265 -1.40 -18.85 -7.20
C ALA A 265 -2.59 -17.92 -6.87
N ARG A 266 -2.35 -16.62 -6.73
CA ARG A 266 -3.41 -15.61 -6.58
C ARG A 266 -4.39 -15.64 -7.75
N ASN A 267 -3.90 -15.68 -8.97
CA ASN A 267 -4.74 -15.69 -10.18
C ASN A 267 -5.62 -16.95 -10.27
N ARG A 268 -5.14 -18.09 -9.78
CA ARG A 268 -5.99 -19.31 -9.65
C ARG A 268 -7.13 -19.13 -8.66
N VAL A 269 -6.94 -18.34 -7.59
CA VAL A 269 -8.05 -17.97 -6.68
C VAL A 269 -9.08 -17.12 -7.42
N PHE A 270 -8.65 -16.10 -8.18
CA PHE A 270 -9.58 -15.26 -8.95
C PHE A 270 -10.41 -16.08 -9.95
N ALA A 271 -9.78 -17.04 -10.63
CA ALA A 271 -10.45 -17.94 -11.56
C ALA A 271 -11.48 -18.87 -10.89
N ARG A 272 -11.15 -19.41 -9.69
CA ARG A 272 -12.03 -20.31 -8.98
C ARG A 272 -13.23 -19.62 -8.33
N HIS A 273 -13.10 -18.32 -8.00
CA HIS A 273 -14.12 -17.55 -7.27
C HIS A 273 -14.63 -16.36 -8.09
N PRO A 274 -15.28 -16.57 -9.24
CA PRO A 274 -15.67 -15.50 -10.16
C PRO A 274 -16.74 -14.55 -9.58
N ASN A 275 -17.45 -14.97 -8.54
CA ASN A 275 -18.47 -14.16 -7.85
C ASN A 275 -17.87 -13.24 -6.77
N THR A 276 -16.61 -13.43 -6.41
CA THR A 276 -15.89 -12.64 -5.41
C THR A 276 -15.13 -11.52 -6.10
N GLN A 277 -15.32 -10.28 -5.69
CA GLN A 277 -14.58 -9.14 -6.22
C GLN A 277 -13.25 -9.01 -5.49
N PHE A 278 -12.16 -9.00 -6.23
CA PHE A 278 -10.81 -8.88 -5.69
C PHE A 278 -10.20 -7.50 -6.02
N ILE A 279 -9.59 -6.88 -5.03
CA ILE A 279 -8.72 -5.71 -5.20
C ILE A 279 -7.29 -6.23 -5.10
N ALA A 280 -6.65 -6.46 -6.22
CA ALA A 280 -5.23 -6.82 -6.29
C ALA A 280 -4.41 -5.57 -6.00
N LEU A 281 -3.97 -5.45 -4.75
CA LEU A 281 -3.34 -4.26 -4.21
C LEU A 281 -2.02 -3.93 -4.90
N HIS A 282 -1.58 -2.67 -4.81
CA HIS A 282 -0.30 -2.21 -5.34
C HIS A 282 -0.14 -2.46 -6.85
N VAL A 283 -1.19 -2.09 -7.63
CA VAL A 283 -1.25 -2.36 -9.08
C VAL A 283 -1.05 -3.86 -9.37
N GLY A 284 -1.76 -4.70 -8.59
CA GLY A 284 -1.67 -6.16 -8.72
C GLY A 284 -0.34 -6.76 -8.26
N ASN A 285 0.43 -6.06 -7.42
CA ASN A 285 1.80 -6.40 -7.01
C ASN A 285 2.79 -6.54 -8.19
N PHE A 286 2.53 -5.82 -9.31
CA PHE A 286 3.41 -5.89 -10.48
C PHE A 286 3.36 -4.59 -11.30
N ALA A 287 3.50 -3.44 -10.63
CA ALA A 287 3.45 -2.11 -11.24
C ALA A 287 4.57 -1.87 -12.27
N GLU A 288 5.63 -2.65 -12.22
CA GLU A 288 6.76 -2.64 -13.12
C GLU A 288 6.39 -3.20 -14.51
N ASP A 289 5.34 -4.01 -14.61
CA ASP A 289 4.86 -4.63 -15.86
C ASP A 289 3.34 -4.39 -16.05
N LEU A 290 2.99 -3.20 -16.54
CA LEU A 290 1.59 -2.84 -16.81
C LEU A 290 0.95 -3.67 -17.91
N GLU A 291 1.73 -4.30 -18.79
CA GLU A 291 1.21 -5.21 -19.81
C GLU A 291 0.68 -6.48 -19.16
N ASN A 292 1.44 -7.09 -18.25
CA ASN A 292 1.01 -8.26 -17.48
C ASN A 292 -0.23 -7.94 -16.63
N VAL A 293 -0.24 -6.80 -15.92
CA VAL A 293 -1.41 -6.36 -15.14
C VAL A 293 -2.63 -6.18 -16.06
N SER A 294 -2.44 -5.60 -17.25
CA SER A 294 -3.50 -5.43 -18.25
C SER A 294 -4.07 -6.77 -18.72
N MET A 295 -3.22 -7.74 -19.04
CA MET A 295 -3.66 -9.09 -19.41
C MET A 295 -4.51 -9.74 -18.29
N ASN A 296 -4.10 -9.57 -17.03
CA ASN A 296 -4.87 -10.09 -15.89
C ASN A 296 -6.23 -9.37 -15.74
N LEU A 297 -6.27 -8.04 -15.91
CA LEU A 297 -7.52 -7.28 -15.87
C LEU A 297 -8.45 -7.63 -17.03
N ASP A 298 -7.92 -7.91 -18.22
CA ASP A 298 -8.71 -8.37 -19.37
C ASP A 298 -9.25 -9.80 -19.15
N HIS A 299 -8.50 -10.65 -18.47
CA HIS A 299 -8.88 -12.05 -18.22
C HIS A 299 -9.85 -12.19 -17.03
N PHE A 300 -9.62 -11.48 -15.93
CA PHE A 300 -10.41 -11.58 -14.71
C PHE A 300 -11.36 -10.40 -14.55
N SER A 301 -12.64 -10.60 -14.89
CA SER A 301 -13.67 -9.56 -14.75
C SER A 301 -13.92 -9.14 -13.29
N ASN A 302 -13.57 -9.98 -12.34
CA ASN A 302 -13.69 -9.77 -10.90
C ASN A 302 -12.42 -9.19 -10.24
N MET A 303 -11.42 -8.78 -11.03
CA MET A 303 -10.20 -8.14 -10.55
C MET A 303 -10.29 -6.62 -10.66
N HIS A 304 -9.92 -5.91 -9.60
CA HIS A 304 -9.66 -4.48 -9.53
C HIS A 304 -8.22 -4.27 -9.03
N VAL A 305 -7.68 -3.07 -9.19
CA VAL A 305 -6.37 -2.70 -8.64
C VAL A 305 -6.46 -1.37 -7.90
N ASP A 306 -5.60 -1.17 -6.92
CA ASP A 306 -5.32 0.16 -6.36
C ASP A 306 -3.94 0.67 -6.79
N ILE A 307 -3.65 1.94 -6.50
CA ILE A 307 -2.37 2.57 -6.83
C ILE A 307 -1.47 2.75 -5.61
N ALA A 308 -1.86 2.20 -4.47
CA ALA A 308 -1.21 2.39 -3.19
C ALA A 308 0.29 2.05 -3.24
N ALA A 309 1.13 2.96 -2.76
CA ALA A 309 2.59 2.86 -2.72
C ALA A 309 3.26 2.53 -4.07
N ARG A 310 2.61 2.83 -5.22
CA ARG A 310 3.12 2.48 -6.56
C ARG A 310 3.16 3.66 -7.54
N ILE A 311 2.95 4.88 -7.06
CA ILE A 311 3.15 6.06 -7.92
C ILE A 311 4.60 6.23 -8.34
N GLY A 312 5.55 5.68 -7.57
CA GLY A 312 6.96 5.61 -7.93
C GLY A 312 7.23 4.84 -9.21
N GLU A 313 6.52 3.72 -9.47
CA GLU A 313 6.60 2.96 -10.71
C GLU A 313 5.73 3.56 -11.82
N LEU A 314 4.49 3.90 -11.50
CA LEU A 314 3.55 4.48 -12.48
C LEU A 314 4.07 5.80 -13.05
N GLY A 315 4.63 6.67 -12.21
CA GLY A 315 5.14 7.98 -12.63
C GLY A 315 6.45 7.93 -13.41
N ARG A 316 7.21 6.83 -13.35
CA ARG A 316 8.38 6.59 -14.22
C ARG A 316 7.99 6.16 -15.64
N GLN A 317 6.74 5.71 -15.83
CA GLN A 317 6.18 5.29 -17.12
C GLN A 317 4.86 6.05 -17.43
N PRO A 318 4.86 7.41 -17.41
CA PRO A 318 3.62 8.20 -17.38
C PRO A 318 2.73 7.98 -18.61
N ARG A 319 3.32 7.75 -19.80
CA ARG A 319 2.55 7.49 -21.02
C ARG A 319 1.85 6.13 -21.01
N ALA A 320 2.51 5.10 -20.47
CA ALA A 320 1.91 3.78 -20.30
C ALA A 320 0.85 3.82 -19.19
N ALA A 321 1.18 4.46 -18.06
CA ALA A 321 0.26 4.67 -16.94
C ALA A 321 -1.02 5.40 -17.39
N ARG A 322 -0.90 6.51 -18.16
CA ARG A 322 -2.06 7.23 -18.68
C ARG A 322 -2.97 6.32 -19.51
N LYS A 323 -2.42 5.55 -20.46
CA LYS A 323 -3.21 4.60 -21.28
C LYS A 323 -3.85 3.49 -20.44
N PHE A 324 -3.15 3.04 -19.39
CA PHE A 324 -3.66 2.05 -18.44
C PHE A 324 -4.87 2.60 -17.68
N PHE A 325 -4.79 3.83 -17.16
CA PHE A 325 -5.91 4.49 -16.50
C PHE A 325 -7.10 4.72 -17.43
N ASP A 326 -6.86 5.18 -18.64
CA ASP A 326 -7.93 5.40 -19.63
C ASP A 326 -8.65 4.09 -19.96
N LYS A 327 -7.92 2.98 -20.15
CA LYS A 327 -8.50 1.66 -20.49
C LYS A 327 -9.24 1.03 -19.32
N TYR A 328 -8.68 1.09 -18.12
CA TYR A 328 -9.22 0.40 -16.94
C TYR A 328 -9.85 1.36 -15.92
N GLN A 329 -10.33 2.51 -16.36
CA GLN A 329 -10.86 3.59 -15.55
C GLN A 329 -11.96 3.16 -14.57
N ASP A 330 -12.68 2.09 -14.84
CA ASP A 330 -13.77 1.56 -14.00
C ASP A 330 -13.30 0.51 -12.99
N ARG A 331 -11.98 0.19 -12.98
CA ARG A 331 -11.39 -0.86 -12.14
C ARG A 331 -10.14 -0.44 -11.36
N ILE A 332 -9.73 0.83 -11.50
CA ILE A 332 -8.63 1.41 -10.73
C ILE A 332 -9.18 2.20 -9.56
N LEU A 333 -8.60 2.01 -8.39
CA LEU A 333 -9.02 2.60 -7.12
C LEU A 333 -7.90 3.51 -6.58
N PHE A 334 -8.28 4.64 -5.99
CA PHE A 334 -7.34 5.45 -5.24
C PHE A 334 -6.98 4.75 -3.92
N GLY A 335 -5.70 4.66 -3.63
CA GLY A 335 -5.16 4.15 -2.38
C GLY A 335 -3.77 4.71 -2.16
N THR A 336 -3.38 4.89 -0.90
CA THR A 336 -2.06 5.43 -0.54
C THR A 336 -1.17 4.44 0.18
N ASP A 337 -1.72 3.44 0.86
CA ASP A 337 -1.07 2.57 1.84
C ASP A 337 -0.61 3.35 3.09
N ALA A 338 -1.26 4.49 3.35
CA ALA A 338 -0.87 5.40 4.40
C ALA A 338 -1.08 4.81 5.80
N THR A 339 -0.10 5.07 6.65
CA THR A 339 -0.04 4.61 8.04
C THR A 339 0.24 5.81 8.95
N PRO A 340 -0.64 6.16 9.92
CA PRO A 340 -0.34 7.16 10.92
C PRO A 340 0.90 6.79 11.73
N ASN A 341 1.71 7.76 12.11
CA ASN A 341 2.99 7.58 12.81
C ASN A 341 4.00 6.70 12.04
N GLY A 342 3.89 6.70 10.70
CA GLY A 342 4.75 5.94 9.79
C GLY A 342 5.99 6.70 9.35
N ASP A 343 6.63 7.50 10.22
CA ASP A 343 7.81 8.31 9.88
C ASP A 343 8.98 7.47 9.32
N GLU A 344 8.97 6.17 9.62
CA GLU A 344 9.94 5.20 9.11
C GLU A 344 9.70 4.81 7.64
N TYR A 345 8.52 5.14 7.07
CA TYR A 345 8.12 4.82 5.69
C TYR A 345 7.58 6.08 5.01
N PRO A 346 8.45 7.00 4.55
CA PRO A 346 8.01 8.27 3.99
C PRO A 346 7.03 8.14 2.82
N GLN A 347 7.12 7.08 2.04
CA GLN A 347 6.18 6.78 0.95
C GLN A 347 4.78 6.31 1.42
N GLN A 348 4.61 6.10 2.73
CA GLN A 348 3.36 5.60 3.34
C GLN A 348 2.94 6.43 4.57
N VAL A 349 3.65 7.50 4.87
CA VAL A 349 3.32 8.35 6.04
C VAL A 349 1.98 9.05 5.83
N PHE A 350 1.09 8.94 6.83
CA PHE A 350 -0.21 9.62 6.79
C PHE A 350 -0.04 11.12 7.13
N ASN A 351 0.27 11.91 6.12
CA ASN A 351 0.40 13.36 6.24
C ASN A 351 -0.10 14.09 4.98
N GLU A 352 -0.18 15.41 5.05
CA GLU A 352 -0.67 16.22 3.95
C GLU A 352 0.21 16.14 2.71
N ALA A 353 1.52 16.13 2.88
CA ALA A 353 2.47 16.12 1.78
C ALA A 353 2.35 14.84 0.94
N LEU A 354 2.10 13.68 1.57
CA LEU A 354 1.85 12.44 0.83
C LEU A 354 0.62 12.58 -0.09
N TYR A 355 -0.50 13.06 0.45
CA TYR A 355 -1.72 13.22 -0.35
C TYR A 355 -1.55 14.26 -1.47
N GLU A 356 -0.86 15.38 -1.20
CA GLU A 356 -0.56 16.39 -2.21
C GLU A 356 0.26 15.83 -3.37
N ILE A 357 1.21 14.92 -3.11
CA ILE A 357 2.00 14.22 -4.13
C ILE A 357 1.10 13.31 -4.98
N TYR A 358 0.20 12.53 -4.36
CA TYR A 358 -0.75 11.69 -5.09
C TYR A 358 -1.70 12.53 -5.96
N PHE A 359 -2.21 13.65 -5.43
CA PHE A 359 -3.07 14.54 -6.21
C PHE A 359 -2.30 15.18 -7.37
N ARG A 360 -1.07 15.67 -7.12
CA ARG A 360 -0.20 16.19 -8.17
C ARG A 360 0.05 15.15 -9.27
N PHE A 361 0.33 13.92 -8.90
CA PHE A 361 0.53 12.82 -9.86
C PHE A 361 -0.70 12.59 -10.75
N LEU A 362 -1.90 12.60 -10.18
CA LEU A 362 -3.13 12.30 -10.93
C LEU A 362 -3.72 13.50 -11.69
N GLU A 363 -3.58 14.72 -11.15
CA GLU A 363 -4.28 15.93 -11.60
C GLU A 363 -3.43 16.86 -12.46
N THR A 364 -2.12 16.61 -12.64
CA THR A 364 -1.22 17.50 -13.37
C THR A 364 -0.39 16.77 -14.42
N ASP A 365 0.14 17.56 -15.36
CA ASP A 365 1.15 17.16 -16.34
C ASP A 365 2.59 17.52 -15.89
N ASP A 366 2.78 17.79 -14.60
CA ASP A 366 4.06 18.18 -14.04
C ASP A 366 5.13 17.12 -14.27
N GLU A 367 6.35 17.56 -14.49
CA GLU A 367 7.48 16.70 -14.80
C GLU A 367 8.49 16.69 -13.65
N TYR A 368 9.13 15.55 -13.46
CA TYR A 368 10.35 15.37 -12.66
C TYR A 368 10.20 15.86 -11.21
N PHE A 369 9.33 15.27 -10.43
CA PHE A 369 9.10 15.60 -9.01
C PHE A 369 9.17 14.37 -8.10
N ASP A 370 9.33 14.62 -6.80
CA ASP A 370 9.45 13.55 -5.80
C ASP A 370 8.14 12.77 -5.64
N TYR A 371 8.25 11.46 -5.48
CA TYR A 371 7.09 10.57 -5.25
C TYR A 371 6.76 10.33 -3.77
N ALA A 372 7.59 10.84 -2.86
CA ALA A 372 7.40 10.71 -1.42
C ALA A 372 7.86 11.97 -0.69
N PRO A 373 7.27 12.31 0.46
CA PRO A 373 7.68 13.44 1.28
C PRO A 373 8.93 13.09 2.11
N SER A 374 10.04 12.86 1.42
CA SER A 374 11.32 12.45 2.01
C SER A 374 12.48 13.15 1.32
N PRO A 375 13.51 13.61 2.07
CA PRO A 375 14.73 14.17 1.51
C PRO A 375 15.50 13.20 0.60
N VAL A 376 15.51 11.90 0.94
CA VAL A 376 16.02 10.83 0.10
C VAL A 376 14.84 10.00 -0.35
N PRO A 377 14.67 9.77 -1.66
CA PRO A 377 13.59 8.94 -2.16
C PRO A 377 13.70 7.50 -1.61
N PRO A 378 12.66 7.00 -0.91
CA PRO A 378 12.81 5.81 -0.05
C PRO A 378 12.92 4.49 -0.82
N GLN A 379 12.41 4.42 -2.05
CA GLN A 379 12.42 3.22 -2.88
C GLN A 379 13.60 3.17 -3.86
N GLY A 380 14.02 4.35 -4.35
CA GLY A 380 15.12 4.52 -5.26
C GLY A 380 15.21 5.98 -5.70
N ARG A 381 16.39 6.40 -6.14
CA ARG A 381 16.72 7.80 -6.43
C ARG A 381 16.20 8.25 -7.79
N TRP A 382 14.89 8.22 -7.99
CA TRP A 382 14.21 8.72 -9.19
C TRP A 382 13.11 9.71 -8.86
N CYS A 383 12.75 10.51 -9.84
CA CYS A 383 11.59 11.40 -9.81
C CYS A 383 10.50 10.84 -10.73
N ILE A 384 9.28 11.34 -10.57
CA ILE A 384 8.11 10.91 -11.31
C ILE A 384 7.52 12.05 -12.15
N TYR A 385 6.55 11.71 -12.99
CA TYR A 385 5.82 12.59 -13.87
C TYR A 385 4.32 12.43 -13.64
N GLY A 386 3.60 13.54 -13.65
CA GLY A 386 2.13 13.54 -13.58
C GLY A 386 1.50 12.91 -14.81
N ILE A 387 0.26 12.44 -14.67
CA ILE A 387 -0.47 11.79 -15.76
C ILE A 387 -1.70 12.56 -16.24
N ASP A 388 -2.03 13.68 -15.60
CA ASP A 388 -3.10 14.61 -15.99
C ASP A 388 -4.39 13.90 -16.42
N LEU A 389 -5.02 13.16 -15.49
CA LEU A 389 -6.23 12.40 -15.78
C LEU A 389 -7.39 13.30 -16.17
N PRO A 390 -8.18 12.95 -17.20
CA PRO A 390 -9.44 13.65 -17.48
C PRO A 390 -10.38 13.58 -16.28
N ASP A 391 -11.17 14.62 -16.06
CA ASP A 391 -12.10 14.73 -14.93
C ASP A 391 -13.00 13.50 -14.76
N ALA A 392 -13.51 12.94 -15.86
CA ALA A 392 -14.36 11.75 -15.82
C ALA A 392 -13.61 10.50 -15.30
N VAL A 393 -12.34 10.34 -15.64
CA VAL A 393 -11.49 9.22 -15.17
C VAL A 393 -11.09 9.48 -13.73
N LEU A 394 -10.64 10.70 -13.43
CA LEU A 394 -10.22 11.10 -12.09
C LEU A 394 -11.34 10.88 -11.05
N HIS A 395 -12.57 11.26 -11.38
CA HIS A 395 -13.73 11.05 -10.50
C HIS A 395 -13.99 9.56 -10.22
N LYS A 396 -13.86 8.70 -11.24
CA LYS A 396 -13.99 7.25 -11.07
C LYS A 396 -12.93 6.70 -10.12
N VAL A 397 -11.67 7.08 -10.34
CA VAL A 397 -10.52 6.62 -9.54
C VAL A 397 -10.63 7.12 -8.10
N TYR A 398 -10.98 8.39 -7.90
CA TYR A 398 -11.05 8.98 -6.57
C TYR A 398 -12.15 8.40 -5.69
N ASN A 399 -13.33 8.11 -6.26
CA ASN A 399 -14.42 7.66 -5.39
C ASN A 399 -15.44 6.70 -6.03
N GLN A 400 -15.86 6.87 -7.29
CA GLN A 400 -16.98 6.09 -7.82
C GLN A 400 -16.73 4.58 -7.83
N ASN A 401 -15.51 4.16 -8.17
CA ASN A 401 -15.15 2.75 -8.19
C ASN A 401 -15.16 2.14 -6.78
N ALA A 402 -14.56 2.84 -5.81
CA ALA A 402 -14.55 2.41 -4.42
C ALA A 402 -15.97 2.38 -3.83
N ALA A 403 -16.77 3.42 -4.08
CA ALA A 403 -18.16 3.49 -3.62
C ALA A 403 -19.00 2.33 -4.14
N ARG A 404 -18.85 1.99 -5.43
CA ARG A 404 -19.55 0.85 -6.06
C ARG A 404 -19.13 -0.48 -5.41
N LEU A 405 -17.83 -0.70 -5.18
CA LEU A 405 -17.35 -1.94 -4.56
C LEU A 405 -17.76 -2.10 -3.11
N LEU A 406 -17.72 -1.01 -2.34
CA LEU A 406 -18.08 -1.00 -0.92
C LEU A 406 -19.58 -0.94 -0.68
N GLY A 407 -20.40 -0.69 -1.71
CA GLY A 407 -21.83 -0.49 -1.58
C GLY A 407 -22.18 0.74 -0.74
N VAL A 408 -21.46 1.86 -0.92
CA VAL A 408 -21.63 3.10 -0.16
C VAL A 408 -21.96 4.28 -1.07
N VAL A 409 -22.52 5.35 -0.48
CA VAL A 409 -22.82 6.60 -1.18
C VAL A 409 -21.72 7.63 -0.87
N VAL A 410 -21.28 8.36 -1.89
CA VAL A 410 -20.25 9.42 -1.78
C VAL A 410 -20.89 10.78 -1.66
#